data_542de7e0dda65cd33b5fcaf55389e36b
#
_entry.id   542de7e0dda65cd33b5fcaf55389e36b
#
_cell.length_a   1.000
_cell.length_b   1.000
_cell.length_c   1.000
_cell.angle_alpha   90.00
_cell.angle_beta   90.00
_cell.angle_gamma   90.00
#
_symmetry.space_group_name_H-M   'P 1'
#
loop_
_entity.id
_entity.type
_entity.pdbx_description
1 polymer ?
#
loop_
_entity_poly.entity_id
_entity_poly.type
_entity_poly.pdbx_seq_one_letter_code
_entity_poly.pdbx_strand_id
1 'polypeptide(L)'
;MALLDSHLYQGDKLEVDIRGKRTEAVIVPYHLRSEAPPYAMAIPYDRLYLEKESSVLASEPSRKATDLLDAAIHNTNWRQKECINLIPSEQTPSPLVRLLTIMDPSGRYAEHKKMKAFSEAEMFYYQGVDFIAGVEEKLQQELSIYLGCPQVETRLISGQMANTVVFSALCDYLNRSDRKTEQRRIRCVMNHHIIRGGHLSAQPMGALRDFIIRDPKTEKPAVVNFPVLEEDPYQIDVAATCRMIADNNPELIVFGKSMILYREPVADIRSFIDSQNLDCVLLYDMAHVLGLCGPFYQNPFQEGADIVTGSTHKTFFGTQRGVIASEYTRESLRYPLWEAIERRSFPGGVSNHHLGTLLGLLMATYEMNAFKVDYQRQVIANAKAFAAALKACGMTVAGNPAVSFTETHQVILWIGYAQGPEISRRLERNNIIVNFQAAPDEEGFTAAGAIRMGVAEMTRFGMKEADFQVLADLMYAVIVRNQSVVSDVVALRKKFQEMHYCFSGQEIKLKFHEVFRTI
;
A
#
# COMPACT_ATOMS: atom_id res chain seq x y z
N MET A 1 22.41 -2.04 26.80
CA MET A 1 22.92 -3.41 26.61
C MET A 1 23.68 -3.78 27.89
N ALA A 2 23.30 -4.85 28.54
CA ALA A 2 24.03 -5.37 29.70
C ALA A 2 24.93 -6.52 29.23
N LEU A 3 26.16 -6.56 29.67
CA LEU A 3 27.02 -7.74 29.55
C LEU A 3 26.61 -8.70 30.68
N LEU A 4 26.20 -9.90 30.29
CA LEU A 4 25.78 -10.96 31.20
C LEU A 4 26.83 -12.06 31.21
N ASP A 5 26.86 -12.82 32.28
CA ASP A 5 27.76 -13.95 32.43
C ASP A 5 27.44 -15.06 31.42
N SER A 6 28.47 -15.74 30.92
CA SER A 6 28.34 -16.72 29.82
C SER A 6 27.55 -17.99 30.15
N HIS A 7 27.27 -18.23 31.42
CA HIS A 7 26.46 -19.37 31.87
C HIS A 7 24.97 -19.07 32.03
N LEU A 8 24.55 -17.84 31.72
CA LEU A 8 23.15 -17.45 31.76
C LEU A 8 22.48 -17.68 30.39
N TYR A 9 21.28 -18.23 30.42
CA TYR A 9 20.50 -18.60 29.25
C TYR A 9 19.23 -17.76 29.11
N GLN A 10 18.69 -17.76 27.92
CA GLN A 10 17.38 -17.15 27.67
C GLN A 10 16.32 -17.80 28.58
N GLY A 11 15.57 -16.97 29.30
CA GLY A 11 14.56 -17.42 30.26
C GLY A 11 15.02 -17.33 31.71
N ASP A 12 16.33 -17.16 31.98
CA ASP A 12 16.81 -17.01 33.34
C ASP A 12 16.32 -15.71 33.96
N LYS A 13 15.93 -15.81 35.22
CA LYS A 13 15.50 -14.67 36.03
C LYS A 13 16.71 -14.02 36.71
N LEU A 14 16.75 -12.71 36.67
CA LEU A 14 17.79 -11.87 37.23
C LEU A 14 17.17 -10.80 38.12
N GLU A 15 17.95 -10.32 39.09
CA GLU A 15 17.69 -9.04 39.74
C GLU A 15 18.54 -7.94 39.10
N VAL A 16 17.89 -6.88 38.64
CA VAL A 16 18.58 -5.70 38.09
C VAL A 16 18.42 -4.54 39.06
N ASP A 17 19.54 -3.95 39.43
CA ASP A 17 19.55 -2.73 40.25
C ASP A 17 19.38 -1.50 39.33
N ILE A 18 18.24 -0.82 39.46
CA ILE A 18 17.95 0.41 38.73
C ILE A 18 17.94 1.56 39.74
N ARG A 19 19.06 2.26 39.86
CA ARG A 19 19.22 3.42 40.76
C ARG A 19 18.93 3.08 42.23
N GLY A 20 19.45 1.94 42.72
CA GLY A 20 19.26 1.48 44.10
C GLY A 20 17.94 0.72 44.35
N LYS A 21 17.12 0.52 43.33
CA LYS A 21 15.91 -0.30 43.43
C LYS A 21 16.09 -1.59 42.64
N ARG A 22 16.06 -2.71 43.33
CA ARG A 22 16.12 -4.03 42.70
C ARG A 22 14.80 -4.40 42.07
N THR A 23 14.84 -4.84 40.82
CA THR A 23 13.69 -5.21 40.02
C THR A 23 13.97 -6.55 39.34
N GLU A 24 13.02 -7.46 39.39
CA GLU A 24 13.09 -8.73 38.67
C GLU A 24 13.11 -8.49 37.16
N ALA A 25 14.03 -9.14 36.46
CA ALA A 25 14.16 -9.09 35.00
C ALA A 25 14.38 -10.51 34.47
N VAL A 26 14.07 -10.72 33.20
CA VAL A 26 14.26 -12.01 32.53
C VAL A 26 15.09 -11.80 31.28
N ILE A 27 16.00 -12.75 31.00
CA ILE A 27 16.83 -12.72 29.80
C ILE A 27 15.95 -13.08 28.59
N VAL A 28 15.87 -12.16 27.64
CA VAL A 28 15.13 -12.34 26.38
C VAL A 28 16.09 -12.26 25.19
N PRO A 29 15.77 -12.88 24.05
CA PRO A 29 16.59 -12.82 22.84
C PRO A 29 16.78 -11.38 22.35
N TYR A 30 17.99 -11.08 21.87
CA TYR A 30 18.32 -9.74 21.36
C TYR A 30 17.44 -9.28 20.20
N HIS A 31 16.99 -10.17 19.33
CA HIS A 31 16.16 -9.86 18.16
C HIS A 31 14.72 -9.41 18.50
N LEU A 32 14.24 -9.69 19.71
CA LEU A 32 12.97 -9.12 20.20
C LEU A 32 12.98 -7.58 20.27
N ARG A 33 14.17 -6.97 20.27
CA ARG A 33 14.31 -5.52 20.22
C ARG A 33 14.14 -4.93 18.81
N SER A 34 14.45 -5.70 17.77
CA SER A 34 14.35 -5.23 16.38
C SER A 34 12.94 -5.37 15.80
N GLU A 35 12.12 -6.26 16.37
CA GLU A 35 10.76 -6.53 15.91
C GLU A 35 9.68 -5.73 16.67
N ALA A 36 10.02 -5.23 17.85
CA ALA A 36 9.12 -4.36 18.60
C ALA A 36 9.41 -2.88 18.26
N PRO A 37 8.39 -2.07 17.92
CA PRO A 37 8.54 -0.63 17.91
C PRO A 37 9.14 -0.17 19.26
N PRO A 38 9.96 0.88 19.28
CA PRO A 38 10.64 1.32 20.54
C PRO A 38 9.68 1.60 21.71
N TYR A 39 8.39 1.61 21.48
CA TYR A 39 7.30 1.92 22.41
C TYR A 39 6.23 0.83 22.49
N ALA A 40 6.43 -0.30 21.82
CA ALA A 40 5.49 -1.41 21.98
C ALA A 40 5.52 -1.87 23.42
N MET A 41 4.35 -2.06 24.02
CA MET A 41 4.24 -2.75 25.30
C MET A 41 4.95 -4.10 25.15
N ALA A 42 5.83 -4.41 26.10
CA ALA A 42 6.52 -5.69 26.13
C ALA A 42 5.49 -6.82 25.96
N ILE A 43 5.72 -7.67 24.95
CA ILE A 43 4.91 -8.89 24.82
C ILE A 43 5.11 -9.66 26.13
N PRO A 44 4.03 -10.07 26.83
CA PRO A 44 4.18 -10.83 28.05
C PRO A 44 5.10 -12.03 27.79
N TYR A 45 6.16 -12.16 28.56
CA TYR A 45 7.18 -13.21 28.39
C TYR A 45 6.54 -14.61 28.39
N ASP A 46 5.53 -14.82 29.22
CA ASP A 46 4.77 -16.06 29.30
C ASP A 46 4.13 -16.46 27.96
N ARG A 47 3.68 -15.48 27.17
CA ARG A 47 3.13 -15.74 25.83
C ARG A 47 4.21 -16.21 24.85
N LEU A 48 5.37 -15.59 24.87
CA LEU A 48 6.52 -16.00 24.04
C LEU A 48 7.08 -17.37 24.45
N TYR A 49 7.02 -17.70 25.75
CA TYR A 49 7.48 -18.99 26.27
C TYR A 49 6.50 -20.11 25.86
N LEU A 50 5.19 -19.88 26.01
CA LEU A 50 4.15 -20.83 25.59
C LEU A 50 4.16 -21.07 24.08
N GLU A 51 4.36 -20.02 23.27
CA GLU A 51 4.50 -20.16 21.81
C GLU A 51 5.77 -20.98 21.45
N LYS A 52 6.87 -20.81 22.19
CA LYS A 52 8.12 -21.56 21.98
C LYS A 52 8.03 -23.00 22.47
N GLU A 53 7.42 -23.27 23.61
CA GLU A 53 7.18 -24.65 24.09
C GLU A 53 6.23 -25.41 23.16
N SER A 54 5.15 -24.78 22.68
CA SER A 54 4.24 -25.42 21.73
C SER A 54 4.93 -25.75 20.40
N SER A 55 5.90 -24.95 19.96
CA SER A 55 6.67 -25.22 18.74
C SER A 55 7.69 -26.36 18.88
N VAL A 56 8.20 -26.59 20.07
CA VAL A 56 9.17 -27.66 20.36
C VAL A 56 8.48 -29.02 20.53
N LEU A 57 7.23 -29.05 20.95
CA LEU A 57 6.47 -30.27 21.21
C LEU A 57 5.85 -30.95 19.97
N ALA A 58 5.89 -30.31 18.79
CA ALA A 58 5.41 -30.93 17.56
C ALA A 58 6.47 -31.86 16.94
N SER A 59 6.50 -33.10 17.37
CA SER A 59 7.55 -34.06 17.03
C SER A 59 7.54 -34.59 15.58
N GLU A 60 6.43 -34.45 14.82
CA GLU A 60 6.29 -34.98 13.46
C GLU A 60 6.08 -33.87 12.40
N PRO A 61 6.90 -33.83 11.33
CA PRO A 61 6.75 -32.83 10.26
C PRO A 61 5.36 -32.81 9.60
N SER A 62 4.73 -33.98 9.42
CA SER A 62 3.38 -34.08 8.84
C SER A 62 2.32 -33.43 9.72
N ARG A 63 2.42 -33.56 11.04
CA ARG A 63 1.50 -32.94 11.99
C ARG A 63 1.64 -31.41 11.94
N LYS A 64 2.87 -30.89 11.88
CA LYS A 64 3.11 -29.46 11.72
C LYS A 64 2.48 -28.89 10.44
N ALA A 65 2.56 -29.66 9.35
CA ALA A 65 1.95 -29.25 8.08
C ALA A 65 0.41 -29.21 8.18
N THR A 66 -0.20 -30.23 8.80
CA THR A 66 -1.65 -30.27 9.02
C THR A 66 -2.11 -29.13 9.95
N ASP A 67 -1.42 -28.92 11.06
CA ASP A 67 -1.72 -27.84 12.01
C ASP A 67 -1.65 -26.47 11.34
N LEU A 68 -0.67 -26.23 10.45
CA LEU A 68 -0.55 -25.01 9.66
C LEU A 68 -1.72 -24.83 8.70
N LEU A 69 -2.12 -25.90 7.99
CA LEU A 69 -3.27 -25.86 7.08
C LEU A 69 -4.56 -25.56 7.83
N ASP A 70 -4.80 -26.22 8.97
CA ASP A 70 -5.98 -26.00 9.80
C ASP A 70 -6.02 -24.55 10.34
N ALA A 71 -4.90 -24.04 10.82
CA ALA A 71 -4.78 -22.66 11.27
C ALA A 71 -5.04 -21.66 10.13
N ALA A 72 -4.53 -21.91 8.93
CA ALA A 72 -4.74 -21.07 7.75
C ALA A 72 -6.21 -21.09 7.29
N ILE A 73 -6.85 -22.26 7.31
CA ILE A 73 -8.28 -22.43 7.00
C ILE A 73 -9.13 -21.67 8.04
N HIS A 74 -8.83 -21.84 9.32
CA HIS A 74 -9.52 -21.14 10.41
C HIS A 74 -9.41 -19.62 10.25
N ASN A 75 -8.20 -19.09 10.09
CA ASN A 75 -7.96 -17.66 9.87
C ASN A 75 -8.69 -17.15 8.62
N THR A 76 -8.67 -17.91 7.52
CA THR A 76 -9.36 -17.53 6.28
C THR A 76 -10.87 -17.45 6.49
N ASN A 77 -11.47 -18.42 7.17
CA ASN A 77 -12.89 -18.40 7.48
C ASN A 77 -13.27 -17.22 8.37
N TRP A 78 -12.51 -16.98 9.42
CA TRP A 78 -12.72 -15.83 10.31
C TRP A 78 -12.66 -14.51 9.53
N ARG A 79 -11.57 -14.27 8.78
CA ARG A 79 -11.37 -13.04 8.00
C ARG A 79 -12.43 -12.86 6.91
N GLN A 80 -12.80 -13.92 6.19
CA GLN A 80 -13.65 -13.84 5.00
C GLN A 80 -15.14 -13.96 5.30
N LYS A 81 -15.54 -14.59 6.40
CA LYS A 81 -16.96 -14.90 6.68
C LYS A 81 -17.52 -14.23 7.92
N GLU A 82 -16.65 -13.82 8.86
CA GLU A 82 -17.08 -13.27 10.15
C GLU A 82 -16.66 -11.83 10.36
N CYS A 83 -15.52 -11.42 9.75
CA CYS A 83 -14.98 -10.07 9.90
C CYS A 83 -15.50 -9.10 8.85
N ILE A 84 -15.70 -7.85 9.26
CA ILE A 84 -15.80 -6.69 8.38
C ILE A 84 -14.43 -6.04 8.31
N ASN A 85 -13.77 -6.15 7.15
CA ASN A 85 -12.44 -5.58 6.93
C ASN A 85 -12.55 -4.15 6.40
N LEU A 86 -12.02 -3.22 7.18
CA LEU A 86 -11.96 -1.80 6.84
C LEU A 86 -10.51 -1.28 6.70
N ILE A 87 -9.52 -2.17 6.59
CA ILE A 87 -8.14 -1.71 6.34
C ILE A 87 -8.04 -1.17 4.91
N PRO A 88 -7.72 0.13 4.70
CA PRO A 88 -7.78 0.74 3.38
C PRO A 88 -6.67 0.27 2.42
N SER A 89 -5.67 -0.42 2.94
CA SER A 89 -4.55 -0.98 2.18
C SER A 89 -4.66 -2.50 1.95
N GLU A 90 -5.80 -3.08 2.27
CA GLU A 90 -6.08 -4.50 2.05
C GLU A 90 -7.27 -4.69 1.09
N GLN A 91 -7.21 -5.75 0.32
CA GLN A 91 -8.30 -6.18 -0.54
C GLN A 91 -8.17 -7.68 -0.82
N THR A 92 -9.27 -8.41 -0.70
CA THR A 92 -9.32 -9.81 -1.10
C THR A 92 -9.39 -9.92 -2.63
N PRO A 93 -8.43 -10.55 -3.30
CA PRO A 93 -8.52 -10.83 -4.73
C PRO A 93 -9.67 -11.80 -5.04
N SER A 94 -10.20 -11.73 -6.27
CA SER A 94 -11.26 -12.64 -6.70
C SER A 94 -10.81 -14.11 -6.68
N PRO A 95 -11.74 -15.07 -6.64
CA PRO A 95 -11.40 -16.48 -6.69
C PRO A 95 -10.54 -16.86 -7.92
N LEU A 96 -10.81 -16.27 -9.10
CA LEU A 96 -10.02 -16.49 -10.31
C LEU A 96 -8.61 -15.93 -10.18
N VAL A 97 -8.46 -14.74 -9.65
CA VAL A 97 -7.16 -14.12 -9.40
C VAL A 97 -6.33 -15.00 -8.47
N ARG A 98 -6.93 -15.46 -7.37
CA ARG A 98 -6.25 -16.34 -6.39
C ARG A 98 -5.85 -17.68 -7.02
N LEU A 99 -6.74 -18.30 -7.80
CA LEU A 99 -6.48 -19.56 -8.49
C LEU A 99 -5.27 -19.46 -9.42
N LEU A 100 -5.17 -18.39 -10.20
CA LEU A 100 -4.08 -18.21 -11.15
C LEU A 100 -2.72 -18.02 -10.46
N THR A 101 -2.69 -17.52 -9.24
CA THR A 101 -1.41 -17.32 -8.52
C THR A 101 -0.68 -18.61 -8.16
N ILE A 102 -1.38 -19.74 -8.11
CA ILE A 102 -0.81 -21.05 -7.75
C ILE A 102 -0.51 -21.95 -8.96
N MET A 103 -0.75 -21.45 -10.19
CA MET A 103 -0.48 -22.21 -11.41
C MET A 103 1.02 -22.40 -11.66
N ASP A 104 1.39 -23.34 -12.53
CA ASP A 104 2.78 -23.72 -12.84
C ASP A 104 3.76 -22.54 -13.01
N PRO A 105 3.43 -21.42 -13.65
CA PRO A 105 4.33 -20.28 -13.74
C PRO A 105 4.86 -19.74 -12.41
N SER A 106 4.17 -20.00 -11.28
CA SER A 106 4.62 -19.57 -9.95
C SER A 106 5.99 -20.14 -9.56
N GLY A 107 6.38 -21.29 -10.13
CA GLY A 107 7.68 -21.94 -9.92
C GLY A 107 8.68 -21.75 -11.07
N ARG A 108 8.43 -20.85 -12.02
CA ARG A 108 9.24 -20.68 -13.24
C ARG A 108 9.99 -19.36 -13.28
N TYR A 109 10.91 -19.26 -14.25
CA TYR A 109 11.69 -18.06 -14.58
C TYR A 109 11.33 -17.55 -15.97
N ALA A 110 11.21 -16.23 -16.12
CA ALA A 110 10.99 -15.56 -17.40
C ALA A 110 11.74 -14.22 -17.46
N GLU A 111 13.00 -14.23 -17.05
CA GLU A 111 13.85 -13.04 -17.14
C GLU A 111 14.10 -12.70 -18.60
N HIS A 112 13.88 -11.45 -18.96
CA HIS A 112 14.03 -10.96 -20.32
C HIS A 112 14.47 -9.51 -20.37
N LYS A 113 14.99 -9.10 -21.53
CA LYS A 113 15.50 -7.75 -21.76
C LYS A 113 15.43 -7.42 -23.23
N LYS A 114 15.12 -6.17 -23.57
CA LYS A 114 15.30 -5.62 -24.91
C LYS A 114 16.78 -5.56 -25.26
N MET A 115 17.15 -6.11 -26.39
CA MET A 115 18.54 -6.15 -26.85
C MET A 115 18.72 -5.41 -28.18
N LYS A 116 19.55 -4.36 -28.17
CA LYS A 116 19.86 -3.57 -29.37
C LYS A 116 20.38 -4.41 -30.53
N ALA A 117 21.18 -5.46 -30.25
CA ALA A 117 21.70 -6.38 -31.24
C ALA A 117 20.61 -7.14 -32.02
N PHE A 118 19.41 -7.23 -31.50
CA PHE A 118 18.27 -7.90 -32.10
C PHE A 118 17.11 -6.92 -32.41
N SER A 119 17.45 -5.72 -32.87
CA SER A 119 16.47 -4.68 -33.22
C SER A 119 15.52 -4.32 -32.06
N GLU A 120 16.05 -4.30 -30.82
CA GLU A 120 15.32 -4.05 -29.60
C GLU A 120 14.22 -5.07 -29.28
N ALA A 121 14.28 -6.28 -29.86
CA ALA A 121 13.39 -7.36 -29.50
C ALA A 121 13.61 -7.82 -28.05
N GLU A 122 12.51 -8.20 -27.40
CA GLU A 122 12.56 -8.85 -26.08
C GLU A 122 13.22 -10.23 -26.20
N MET A 123 14.30 -10.43 -25.46
CA MET A 123 15.05 -11.68 -25.45
C MET A 123 14.94 -12.36 -24.10
N PHE A 124 14.25 -13.48 -24.07
CA PHE A 124 14.12 -14.31 -22.88
C PHE A 124 15.35 -15.18 -22.69
N TYR A 125 15.82 -15.31 -21.46
CA TYR A 125 17.02 -16.11 -21.11
C TYR A 125 16.68 -17.58 -20.85
N TYR A 126 15.41 -17.91 -20.68
CA TYR A 126 14.89 -19.24 -20.40
C TYR A 126 13.99 -19.72 -21.53
N GLN A 127 13.82 -21.06 -21.63
CA GLN A 127 12.93 -21.67 -22.60
C GLN A 127 11.58 -22.03 -21.96
N GLY A 128 10.54 -22.25 -22.77
CA GLY A 128 9.19 -22.56 -22.30
C GLY A 128 8.44 -21.35 -21.76
N VAL A 129 8.78 -20.16 -22.23
CA VAL A 129 8.27 -18.87 -21.71
C VAL A 129 7.20 -18.23 -22.58
N ASP A 130 6.85 -18.78 -23.74
CA ASP A 130 5.92 -18.17 -24.70
C ASP A 130 4.58 -17.78 -24.07
N PHE A 131 4.07 -18.64 -23.20
CA PHE A 131 2.83 -18.35 -22.46
C PHE A 131 2.97 -17.10 -21.59
N ILE A 132 4.04 -16.98 -20.82
CA ILE A 132 4.28 -15.84 -19.93
C ILE A 132 4.61 -14.58 -20.72
N ALA A 133 5.36 -14.67 -21.82
CA ALA A 133 5.60 -13.55 -22.72
C ALA A 133 4.26 -12.95 -23.22
N GLY A 134 3.32 -13.80 -23.65
CA GLY A 134 1.98 -13.36 -24.02
C GLY A 134 1.14 -12.81 -22.86
N VAL A 135 1.36 -13.29 -21.63
CA VAL A 135 0.71 -12.74 -20.43
C VAL A 135 1.23 -11.33 -20.12
N GLU A 136 2.55 -11.11 -20.20
CA GLU A 136 3.16 -9.80 -19.95
C GLU A 136 2.72 -8.76 -20.97
N GLU A 137 2.72 -9.11 -22.24
CA GLU A 137 2.26 -8.24 -23.32
C GLU A 137 0.79 -7.82 -23.10
N LYS A 138 -0.11 -8.77 -22.81
CA LYS A 138 -1.51 -8.49 -22.52
C LYS A 138 -1.68 -7.66 -21.27
N LEU A 139 -0.91 -7.92 -20.22
CA LEU A 139 -0.98 -7.14 -18.99
C LEU A 139 -0.56 -5.69 -19.21
N GLN A 140 0.49 -5.45 -19.98
CA GLN A 140 0.92 -4.10 -20.37
C GLN A 140 -0.17 -3.39 -21.17
N GLN A 141 -0.78 -4.06 -22.16
CA GLN A 141 -1.88 -3.52 -22.96
C GLN A 141 -3.09 -3.16 -22.09
N GLU A 142 -3.53 -4.06 -21.24
CA GLU A 142 -4.71 -3.86 -20.39
C GLU A 142 -4.52 -2.77 -19.32
N LEU A 143 -3.31 -2.68 -18.74
CA LEU A 143 -2.98 -1.59 -17.82
C LEU A 143 -2.82 -0.25 -18.54
N SER A 144 -2.32 -0.25 -19.79
CA SER A 144 -2.30 0.94 -20.65
C SER A 144 -3.72 1.45 -20.91
N ILE A 145 -4.67 0.57 -21.19
CA ILE A 145 -6.10 0.90 -21.33
C ILE A 145 -6.65 1.46 -20.02
N TYR A 146 -6.35 0.79 -18.91
CA TYR A 146 -6.84 1.20 -17.60
C TYR A 146 -6.37 2.60 -17.20
N LEU A 147 -5.07 2.87 -17.37
CA LEU A 147 -4.42 4.12 -16.95
C LEU A 147 -4.49 5.23 -18.01
N GLY A 148 -4.76 4.89 -19.28
CA GLY A 148 -4.78 5.83 -20.38
C GLY A 148 -3.40 6.34 -20.78
N CYS A 149 -2.37 5.46 -20.79
CA CYS A 149 -0.99 5.83 -21.09
C CYS A 149 -0.29 4.80 -21.98
N PRO A 150 0.77 5.19 -22.74
CA PRO A 150 1.45 4.29 -23.68
C PRO A 150 2.47 3.36 -23.02
N GLN A 151 2.99 3.68 -21.84
CA GLN A 151 4.07 2.94 -21.21
C GLN A 151 3.64 2.37 -19.86
N VAL A 152 3.86 1.07 -19.65
CA VAL A 152 3.60 0.39 -18.37
C VAL A 152 4.72 -0.63 -18.09
N GLU A 153 5.31 -0.54 -16.91
CA GLU A 153 6.28 -1.51 -16.39
C GLU A 153 5.57 -2.38 -15.32
N THR A 154 5.55 -3.68 -15.53
CA THR A 154 4.77 -4.64 -14.74
C THR A 154 5.61 -5.64 -13.93
N ARG A 155 6.95 -5.62 -14.11
CA ARG A 155 7.83 -6.62 -13.49
C ARG A 155 8.05 -6.43 -12.00
N LEU A 156 7.69 -5.28 -11.43
CA LEU A 156 7.95 -4.96 -10.03
C LEU A 156 6.98 -5.67 -9.07
N ILE A 157 7.50 -6.12 -7.92
CA ILE A 157 6.75 -6.94 -6.96
C ILE A 157 6.15 -6.14 -5.78
N SER A 158 6.39 -4.84 -5.72
CA SER A 158 5.77 -3.95 -4.73
C SER A 158 5.74 -2.50 -5.19
N GLY A 159 4.80 -1.71 -4.65
CA GLY A 159 4.74 -0.26 -4.89
C GLY A 159 5.97 0.47 -4.39
N GLN A 160 6.57 0.04 -3.27
CA GLN A 160 7.83 0.63 -2.79
C GLN A 160 8.97 0.40 -3.78
N MET A 161 9.06 -0.79 -4.37
CA MET A 161 10.06 -1.08 -5.41
C MET A 161 9.83 -0.21 -6.65
N ALA A 162 8.58 0.06 -7.02
CA ALA A 162 8.25 0.97 -8.11
C ALA A 162 8.84 2.38 -7.86
N ASN A 163 8.65 2.93 -6.67
CA ASN A 163 9.23 4.23 -6.31
C ASN A 163 10.77 4.18 -6.29
N THR A 164 11.38 3.13 -5.72
CA THR A 164 12.84 2.95 -5.72
C THR A 164 13.40 2.95 -7.14
N VAL A 165 12.74 2.26 -8.07
CA VAL A 165 13.13 2.21 -9.48
C VAL A 165 13.03 3.59 -10.12
N VAL A 166 11.94 4.33 -9.91
CA VAL A 166 11.78 5.69 -10.45
C VAL A 166 12.86 6.63 -9.92
N PHE A 167 13.15 6.61 -8.61
CA PHE A 167 14.18 7.47 -8.04
C PHE A 167 15.57 7.13 -8.55
N SER A 168 15.89 5.85 -8.66
CA SER A 168 17.14 5.36 -9.24
C SER A 168 17.27 5.73 -10.72
N ALA A 169 16.20 5.55 -11.49
CA ALA A 169 16.15 5.90 -12.91
C ALA A 169 16.28 7.41 -13.13
N LEU A 170 15.69 8.23 -12.26
CA LEU A 170 15.83 9.68 -12.31
C LEU A 170 17.30 10.08 -12.06
N CYS A 171 18.00 9.46 -11.11
CA CYS A 171 19.43 9.69 -10.93
C CYS A 171 20.23 9.35 -12.21
N ASP A 172 19.97 8.20 -12.85
CA ASP A 172 20.60 7.86 -14.14
C ASP A 172 20.31 8.90 -15.22
N TYR A 173 19.07 9.35 -15.32
CA TYR A 173 18.63 10.36 -16.29
C TYR A 173 19.33 11.71 -16.06
N LEU A 174 19.40 12.16 -14.83
CA LEU A 174 20.07 13.41 -14.46
C LEU A 174 21.59 13.39 -14.71
N ASN A 175 22.20 12.20 -14.70
CA ASN A 175 23.63 11.99 -14.95
C ASN A 175 23.95 11.49 -16.37
N ARG A 176 22.98 11.47 -17.30
CA ARG A 176 23.15 10.86 -18.62
C ARG A 176 24.20 11.52 -19.49
N SER A 177 24.47 12.79 -19.28
CA SER A 177 25.46 13.57 -20.05
C SER A 177 26.88 13.41 -19.53
N ASP A 178 27.06 13.01 -18.27
CA ASP A 178 28.38 12.78 -17.68
C ASP A 178 28.37 11.47 -16.87
N ARG A 179 28.84 10.41 -17.53
CA ARG A 179 28.90 9.06 -16.94
C ARG A 179 30.26 8.74 -16.31
N LYS A 180 31.21 9.65 -16.36
CA LYS A 180 32.59 9.43 -15.89
C LYS A 180 32.83 9.89 -14.48
N THR A 181 31.98 10.78 -13.97
CA THR A 181 32.03 11.29 -12.61
C THR A 181 31.11 10.51 -11.68
N GLU A 182 31.29 10.66 -10.38
CA GLU A 182 30.36 10.14 -9.39
C GLU A 182 28.96 10.68 -9.66
N GLN A 183 27.98 9.78 -9.70
CA GLN A 183 26.60 10.14 -9.99
C GLN A 183 26.03 11.04 -8.89
N ARG A 184 25.57 12.23 -9.29
CA ARG A 184 24.84 13.10 -8.36
C ARG A 184 23.45 12.55 -8.04
N ARG A 185 23.03 12.77 -6.84
CA ARG A 185 21.65 12.50 -6.39
C ARG A 185 20.71 13.64 -6.78
N ILE A 186 19.40 13.41 -6.60
CA ILE A 186 18.35 14.43 -6.78
C ILE A 186 18.60 15.58 -5.80
N ARG A 187 18.58 16.83 -6.28
CA ARG A 187 18.93 18.02 -5.49
C ARG A 187 17.84 18.48 -4.55
N CYS A 188 16.59 18.38 -4.98
CA CYS A 188 15.43 18.74 -4.17
C CYS A 188 14.23 17.89 -4.57
N VAL A 189 13.52 17.37 -3.59
CA VAL A 189 12.26 16.65 -3.76
C VAL A 189 11.17 17.33 -2.95
N MET A 190 10.00 17.55 -3.55
CA MET A 190 8.80 17.94 -2.82
C MET A 190 7.88 16.74 -2.64
N ASN A 191 7.38 16.52 -1.41
CA ASN A 191 6.46 15.43 -1.09
C ASN A 191 5.54 15.79 0.08
N HIS A 192 4.62 14.88 0.41
CA HIS A 192 3.82 15.00 1.63
C HIS A 192 4.64 14.69 2.89
N HIS A 193 4.48 15.48 3.93
CA HIS A 193 5.11 15.20 5.24
C HIS A 193 4.52 13.91 5.85
N ILE A 194 5.37 13.08 6.46
CA ILE A 194 4.97 11.78 7.02
C ILE A 194 3.88 11.92 8.11
N ILE A 195 3.99 12.91 8.99
CA ILE A 195 3.00 13.17 10.06
C ILE A 195 1.65 13.67 9.53
N ARG A 196 1.59 14.15 8.30
CA ARG A 196 0.36 14.56 7.61
C ARG A 196 -0.15 13.50 6.64
N GLY A 197 0.21 12.25 6.90
CA GLY A 197 -0.23 11.08 6.16
C GLY A 197 0.58 10.79 4.89
N GLY A 198 1.76 11.39 4.71
CA GLY A 198 2.66 11.11 3.60
C GLY A 198 3.00 9.62 3.49
N HIS A 199 3.22 9.14 2.27
CA HIS A 199 3.55 7.74 2.01
C HIS A 199 5.01 7.47 2.36
N LEU A 200 5.27 6.41 3.13
CA LEU A 200 6.62 6.06 3.59
C LEU A 200 7.62 5.86 2.44
N SER A 201 7.17 5.28 1.32
CA SER A 201 8.00 5.05 0.14
C SER A 201 8.58 6.34 -0.47
N ALA A 202 7.90 7.48 -0.32
CA ALA A 202 8.38 8.78 -0.79
C ALA A 202 9.25 9.55 0.22
N GLN A 203 9.60 8.93 1.36
CA GLN A 203 10.34 9.59 2.43
C GLN A 203 11.85 9.25 2.42
N PRO A 204 12.70 10.14 2.98
CA PRO A 204 14.12 9.86 3.17
C PRO A 204 14.44 8.70 4.12
N MET A 205 13.47 8.23 4.90
CA MET A 205 13.58 7.01 5.71
C MET A 205 13.11 5.75 4.96
N GLY A 206 12.47 5.92 3.81
CA GLY A 206 11.99 4.86 2.92
C GLY A 206 12.78 4.79 1.61
N ALA A 207 12.09 4.62 0.48
CA ALA A 207 12.72 4.40 -0.83
C ALA A 207 13.55 5.59 -1.36
N LEU A 208 13.27 6.81 -0.90
CA LEU A 208 14.02 8.01 -1.33
C LEU A 208 15.42 8.12 -0.70
N ARG A 209 15.73 7.35 0.32
CA ARG A 209 16.90 7.48 1.20
C ARG A 209 18.22 7.72 0.47
N ASP A 210 18.50 6.89 -0.52
CA ASP A 210 19.82 6.84 -1.19
C ASP A 210 19.89 7.69 -2.46
N PHE A 211 18.77 8.30 -2.85
CA PHE A 211 18.63 9.03 -4.12
C PHE A 211 18.57 10.54 -3.98
N ILE A 212 18.51 11.06 -2.74
CA ILE A 212 18.46 12.49 -2.47
C ILE A 212 19.74 12.99 -1.83
N ILE A 213 20.17 14.21 -2.19
CA ILE A 213 21.31 14.85 -1.52
C ILE A 213 20.97 15.19 -0.07
N ARG A 214 22.03 15.27 0.74
CA ARG A 214 21.93 15.74 2.14
C ARG A 214 22.85 16.92 2.32
N ASP A 215 22.44 17.83 3.17
CA ASP A 215 23.30 18.91 3.60
C ASP A 215 24.53 18.34 4.33
N PRO A 216 25.75 18.67 3.90
CA PRO A 216 26.95 18.04 4.44
C PRO A 216 27.25 18.39 5.91
N LYS A 217 26.63 19.42 6.47
CA LYS A 217 26.83 19.85 7.85
C LYS A 217 25.74 19.32 8.79
N THR A 218 24.51 19.27 8.33
CA THR A 218 23.35 18.94 9.16
C THR A 218 22.79 17.54 8.89
N GLU A 219 23.29 16.86 7.86
CA GLU A 219 22.79 15.56 7.37
C GLU A 219 21.29 15.59 6.95
N LYS A 220 20.68 16.78 6.92
CA LYS A 220 19.27 16.92 6.53
C LYS A 220 19.11 16.62 5.03
N PRO A 221 18.15 15.74 4.67
CA PRO A 221 17.83 15.51 3.26
C PRO A 221 17.19 16.75 2.63
N ALA A 222 17.48 17.00 1.36
CA ALA A 222 16.95 18.13 0.61
C ALA A 222 15.49 17.91 0.18
N VAL A 223 14.61 17.72 1.16
CA VAL A 223 13.17 17.54 0.97
C VAL A 223 12.43 18.77 1.47
N VAL A 224 11.51 19.26 0.67
CA VAL A 224 10.50 20.23 1.06
C VAL A 224 9.13 19.55 1.08
N ASN A 225 8.29 19.91 2.04
CA ASN A 225 6.99 19.27 2.15
C ASN A 225 5.89 20.19 1.64
N PHE A 226 4.84 19.61 1.04
CA PHE A 226 3.66 20.37 0.67
C PHE A 226 3.10 21.12 1.87
N PRO A 227 2.91 22.45 1.77
CA PRO A 227 2.05 23.18 2.69
C PRO A 227 0.62 22.66 2.62
N VAL A 228 -0.07 22.64 3.75
CA VAL A 228 -1.49 22.23 3.82
C VAL A 228 -2.33 23.38 4.34
N LEU A 229 -3.63 23.33 4.10
CA LEU A 229 -4.56 24.32 4.63
C LEU A 229 -4.59 24.25 6.17
N GLU A 230 -4.71 25.38 6.81
CA GLU A 230 -4.77 25.46 8.28
C GLU A 230 -6.04 24.78 8.82
N GLU A 231 -7.16 24.96 8.12
CA GLU A 231 -8.45 24.39 8.46
C GLU A 231 -8.61 22.90 8.10
N ASP A 232 -7.79 22.39 7.16
CA ASP A 232 -7.81 20.98 6.75
C ASP A 232 -6.41 20.44 6.42
N PRO A 233 -5.74 19.79 7.36
CA PRO A 233 -4.37 19.29 7.19
C PRO A 233 -4.23 18.16 6.17
N TYR A 234 -5.34 17.65 5.64
CA TYR A 234 -5.34 16.63 4.58
C TYR A 234 -5.37 17.23 3.17
N GLN A 235 -5.53 18.57 3.05
CA GLN A 235 -5.61 19.26 1.77
C GLN A 235 -4.37 20.15 1.55
N ILE A 236 -3.80 20.06 0.33
CA ILE A 236 -2.65 20.90 -0.07
C ILE A 236 -3.11 22.38 -0.22
N ASP A 237 -2.33 23.32 0.32
CA ASP A 237 -2.40 24.74 -0.03
C ASP A 237 -1.66 24.96 -1.35
N VAL A 238 -2.41 25.07 -2.44
CA VAL A 238 -1.87 25.23 -3.80
C VAL A 238 -1.05 26.51 -3.92
N ALA A 239 -1.55 27.62 -3.38
CA ALA A 239 -0.88 28.92 -3.51
C ALA A 239 0.46 28.95 -2.75
N ALA A 240 0.51 28.41 -1.54
CA ALA A 240 1.74 28.28 -0.79
C ALA A 240 2.70 27.25 -1.44
N THR A 241 2.17 26.18 -2.03
CA THR A 241 2.94 25.19 -2.76
C THR A 241 3.63 25.80 -3.97
N CYS A 242 2.93 26.60 -4.78
CA CYS A 242 3.51 27.28 -5.94
C CYS A 242 4.68 28.21 -5.52
N ARG A 243 4.52 28.98 -4.43
CA ARG A 243 5.62 29.81 -3.88
C ARG A 243 6.82 28.95 -3.49
N MET A 244 6.57 27.85 -2.78
CA MET A 244 7.63 26.95 -2.31
C MET A 244 8.35 26.25 -3.49
N ILE A 245 7.65 25.91 -4.58
CA ILE A 245 8.25 25.40 -5.81
C ILE A 245 9.18 26.43 -6.44
N ALA A 246 8.74 27.70 -6.55
CA ALA A 246 9.56 28.77 -7.09
C ALA A 246 10.85 29.00 -6.27
N ASP A 247 10.74 28.96 -4.94
CA ASP A 247 11.86 29.21 -4.04
C ASP A 247 12.89 28.06 -4.01
N ASN A 248 12.43 26.79 -4.17
CA ASN A 248 13.28 25.62 -3.98
C ASN A 248 13.64 24.88 -5.28
N ASN A 249 12.95 25.16 -6.38
CA ASN A 249 13.16 24.54 -7.69
C ASN A 249 13.35 23.00 -7.62
N PRO A 250 12.34 22.24 -7.16
CA PRO A 250 12.46 20.79 -7.00
C PRO A 250 12.63 20.10 -8.36
N GLU A 251 13.52 19.10 -8.43
CA GLU A 251 13.70 18.23 -9.60
C GLU A 251 12.64 17.13 -9.69
N LEU A 252 11.98 16.84 -8.55
CA LEU A 252 10.93 15.84 -8.45
C LEU A 252 9.86 16.31 -7.46
N ILE A 253 8.60 16.24 -7.87
CA ILE A 253 7.44 16.41 -6.99
C ILE A 253 6.71 15.08 -6.92
N VAL A 254 6.45 14.58 -5.69
CA VAL A 254 5.78 13.31 -5.46
C VAL A 254 4.44 13.56 -4.79
N PHE A 255 3.36 13.42 -5.55
CA PHE A 255 2.00 13.38 -5.04
C PHE A 255 1.65 12.00 -4.48
N GLY A 256 0.57 11.94 -3.71
CA GLY A 256 0.06 10.72 -3.13
C GLY A 256 0.51 10.49 -1.69
N LYS A 257 -0.42 9.97 -0.89
CA LYS A 257 -0.24 9.76 0.54
C LYS A 257 -1.02 8.56 1.06
N SER A 258 -0.66 8.10 2.25
CA SER A 258 -1.32 6.97 2.91
C SER A 258 -2.68 7.36 3.50
N MET A 259 -2.84 8.63 3.93
CA MET A 259 -4.09 9.19 4.46
C MET A 259 -4.63 10.19 3.43
N ILE A 260 -5.28 9.65 2.39
CA ILE A 260 -5.75 10.41 1.24
C ILE A 260 -7.27 10.55 1.26
N LEU A 261 -7.75 11.77 1.53
CA LEU A 261 -9.19 12.08 1.54
C LEU A 261 -9.64 12.82 0.28
N TYR A 262 -8.75 13.56 -0.39
CA TYR A 262 -9.08 14.42 -1.51
C TYR A 262 -8.25 14.10 -2.74
N ARG A 263 -8.64 14.70 -3.86
CA ARG A 263 -7.81 14.76 -5.07
C ARG A 263 -6.54 15.53 -4.80
N GLU A 264 -5.47 15.13 -5.42
CA GLU A 264 -4.22 15.89 -5.43
C GLU A 264 -4.29 16.97 -6.51
N PRO A 265 -3.79 18.21 -6.29
CA PRO A 265 -3.90 19.32 -7.24
C PRO A 265 -2.84 19.23 -8.36
N VAL A 266 -2.82 18.11 -9.08
CA VAL A 266 -1.80 17.82 -10.12
C VAL A 266 -1.87 18.84 -11.24
N ALA A 267 -3.08 19.15 -11.74
CA ALA A 267 -3.29 20.09 -12.85
C ALA A 267 -2.84 21.51 -12.50
N ASP A 268 -3.15 21.98 -11.30
CA ASP A 268 -2.76 23.33 -10.85
C ASP A 268 -1.24 23.46 -10.75
N ILE A 269 -0.59 22.45 -10.15
CA ILE A 269 0.87 22.44 -9.99
C ILE A 269 1.57 22.26 -11.35
N ARG A 270 1.04 21.44 -12.26
CA ARG A 270 1.56 21.31 -13.62
C ARG A 270 1.49 22.66 -14.36
N SER A 271 0.33 23.30 -14.33
CA SER A 271 0.14 24.60 -14.96
C SER A 271 1.12 25.66 -14.44
N PHE A 272 1.39 25.64 -13.13
CA PHE A 272 2.38 26.53 -12.54
C PHE A 272 3.81 26.23 -13.04
N ILE A 273 4.24 24.95 -12.99
CA ILE A 273 5.57 24.50 -13.45
C ILE A 273 5.82 24.91 -14.90
N ASP A 274 4.82 24.69 -15.77
CA ASP A 274 4.91 25.02 -17.19
C ASP A 274 4.98 26.55 -17.40
N SER A 275 4.19 27.32 -16.64
CA SER A 275 4.22 28.80 -16.70
C SER A 275 5.58 29.40 -16.29
N GLN A 276 6.29 28.72 -15.38
CA GLN A 276 7.62 29.13 -14.92
C GLN A 276 8.75 28.45 -15.70
N ASN A 277 8.46 27.60 -16.70
CA ASN A 277 9.42 26.83 -17.48
C ASN A 277 10.42 26.05 -16.60
N LEU A 278 9.93 25.39 -15.54
CA LEU A 278 10.76 24.62 -14.62
C LEU A 278 10.96 23.18 -15.13
N ASP A 279 12.19 22.68 -15.01
CA ASP A 279 12.50 21.27 -15.34
C ASP A 279 12.27 20.37 -14.13
N CYS A 280 11.02 20.00 -13.90
CA CYS A 280 10.58 19.18 -12.78
C CYS A 280 9.78 17.96 -13.27
N VAL A 281 10.00 16.80 -12.66
CA VAL A 281 9.22 15.58 -12.91
C VAL A 281 8.08 15.50 -11.90
N LEU A 282 6.85 15.31 -12.38
CA LEU A 282 5.69 15.05 -11.54
C LEU A 282 5.42 13.55 -11.47
N LEU A 283 5.66 12.96 -10.29
CA LEU A 283 5.33 11.58 -9.94
C LEU A 283 4.07 11.54 -9.09
N TYR A 284 3.07 10.76 -9.48
CA TYR A 284 1.94 10.45 -8.62
C TYR A 284 2.04 9.01 -8.10
N ASP A 285 2.35 8.87 -6.81
CA ASP A 285 2.25 7.58 -6.10
C ASP A 285 0.78 7.30 -5.77
N MET A 286 0.11 6.60 -6.68
CA MET A 286 -1.29 6.19 -6.52
C MET A 286 -1.46 4.87 -5.73
N ALA A 287 -0.48 4.45 -4.93
CA ALA A 287 -0.54 3.17 -4.23
C ALA A 287 -1.86 2.92 -3.50
N HIS A 288 -2.45 3.93 -2.87
CA HIS A 288 -3.72 3.81 -2.17
C HIS A 288 -4.95 3.99 -3.06
N VAL A 289 -4.83 4.67 -4.18
CA VAL A 289 -5.96 5.07 -5.03
C VAL A 289 -5.86 4.58 -6.48
N LEU A 290 -4.95 3.64 -6.77
CA LEU A 290 -4.75 3.12 -8.13
C LEU A 290 -6.07 2.55 -8.70
N GLY A 291 -6.86 1.83 -7.92
CA GLY A 291 -8.16 1.30 -8.31
C GLY A 291 -9.25 2.35 -8.52
N LEU A 292 -8.98 3.60 -8.15
CA LEU A 292 -9.88 4.74 -8.34
C LEU A 292 -9.46 5.64 -9.50
N CYS A 293 -8.35 5.30 -10.21
CA CYS A 293 -7.95 6.03 -11.40
C CYS A 293 -9.08 6.01 -12.45
N GLY A 294 -9.68 7.16 -12.69
CA GLY A 294 -10.85 7.26 -13.56
C GLY A 294 -11.78 8.44 -13.27
N PRO A 295 -12.97 8.45 -13.88
CA PRO A 295 -13.84 9.63 -13.94
C PRO A 295 -14.43 10.04 -12.57
N PHE A 296 -14.49 9.13 -11.60
CA PHE A 296 -15.10 9.42 -10.30
C PHE A 296 -14.11 9.98 -9.29
N TYR A 297 -12.82 9.75 -9.49
CA TYR A 297 -11.78 10.31 -8.63
C TYR A 297 -10.81 11.16 -9.44
N GLN A 298 -9.77 10.58 -10.07
CA GLN A 298 -8.69 11.36 -10.70
C GLN A 298 -8.07 10.62 -11.89
N ASN A 299 -7.74 11.37 -12.96
CA ASN A 299 -6.98 10.88 -14.11
C ASN A 299 -5.61 11.57 -14.15
N PRO A 300 -4.58 11.03 -13.52
CA PRO A 300 -3.33 11.73 -13.26
C PRO A 300 -2.61 12.19 -14.53
N PHE A 301 -2.62 11.39 -15.59
CA PHE A 301 -1.97 11.77 -16.87
C PHE A 301 -2.69 12.92 -17.57
N GLN A 302 -4.03 12.93 -17.56
CA GLN A 302 -4.81 14.05 -18.13
C GLN A 302 -4.59 15.35 -17.35
N GLU A 303 -4.18 15.26 -16.09
CA GLU A 303 -3.84 16.38 -15.22
C GLU A 303 -2.35 16.76 -15.28
N GLY A 304 -1.54 16.03 -16.05
CA GLY A 304 -0.15 16.37 -16.34
C GLY A 304 0.89 15.71 -15.43
N ALA A 305 0.57 14.59 -14.79
CA ALA A 305 1.58 13.75 -14.16
C ALA A 305 2.50 13.12 -15.25
N ASP A 306 3.80 13.12 -15.03
CA ASP A 306 4.77 12.51 -15.94
C ASP A 306 4.85 10.99 -15.74
N ILE A 307 4.78 10.57 -14.48
CA ILE A 307 4.91 9.17 -14.05
C ILE A 307 3.85 8.88 -12.99
N VAL A 308 3.28 7.69 -13.08
CA VAL A 308 2.41 7.12 -12.03
C VAL A 308 3.06 5.86 -11.51
N THR A 309 3.12 5.72 -10.18
CA THR A 309 3.42 4.44 -9.52
C THR A 309 2.21 3.95 -8.74
N GLY A 310 2.13 2.64 -8.52
CA GLY A 310 1.00 2.10 -7.77
C GLY A 310 1.24 0.74 -7.17
N SER A 311 0.41 0.42 -6.17
CA SER A 311 0.27 -0.92 -5.61
C SER A 311 -1.01 -1.57 -6.14
N THR A 312 -0.91 -2.79 -6.64
CA THR A 312 -2.01 -3.46 -7.36
C THR A 312 -2.92 -4.31 -6.45
N HIS A 313 -2.82 -4.17 -5.13
CA HIS A 313 -3.54 -5.00 -4.16
C HIS A 313 -4.33 -4.21 -3.10
N LYS A 314 -4.45 -2.89 -3.30
CA LYS A 314 -5.23 -2.00 -2.41
C LYS A 314 -6.57 -1.71 -3.06
N THR A 315 -6.86 -0.48 -3.44
CA THR A 315 -8.09 -0.19 -4.20
C THR A 315 -8.14 -0.87 -5.57
N PHE A 316 -6.99 -1.07 -6.21
CA PHE A 316 -6.86 -1.98 -7.34
C PHE A 316 -6.80 -3.42 -6.78
N PHE A 317 -7.83 -4.20 -6.98
CA PHE A 317 -8.09 -5.46 -6.27
C PHE A 317 -7.34 -6.68 -6.86
N GLY A 318 -6.08 -6.48 -7.26
CA GLY A 318 -5.22 -7.52 -7.83
C GLY A 318 -4.31 -8.19 -6.81
N THR A 319 -3.29 -8.85 -7.32
CA THR A 319 -2.22 -9.45 -6.53
C THR A 319 -1.25 -8.39 -6.00
N GLN A 320 -0.47 -8.74 -4.97
CA GLN A 320 0.57 -7.83 -4.44
C GLN A 320 1.69 -7.66 -5.44
N ARG A 321 1.65 -6.55 -6.19
CA ARG A 321 2.70 -6.10 -7.11
C ARG A 321 2.77 -4.58 -7.12
N GLY A 322 3.79 -4.06 -7.82
CA GLY A 322 3.94 -2.66 -8.15
C GLY A 322 3.86 -2.46 -9.65
N VAL A 323 3.42 -1.29 -10.06
CA VAL A 323 3.43 -0.85 -11.46
C VAL A 323 4.05 0.54 -11.57
N ILE A 324 4.69 0.82 -12.70
CA ILE A 324 5.07 2.16 -13.12
C ILE A 324 4.43 2.42 -14.47
N ALA A 325 3.85 3.58 -14.65
CA ALA A 325 3.24 4.01 -15.91
C ALA A 325 3.73 5.40 -16.29
N SER A 326 3.77 5.71 -17.59
CA SER A 326 4.18 7.02 -18.06
C SER A 326 3.55 7.34 -19.43
N GLU A 327 3.39 8.64 -19.71
CA GLU A 327 2.99 9.15 -21.03
C GLU A 327 4.13 9.33 -22.01
N TYR A 328 5.37 9.05 -21.61
CA TYR A 328 6.53 9.27 -22.48
C TYR A 328 6.50 8.35 -23.69
N THR A 329 6.45 8.93 -24.87
CA THR A 329 6.65 8.25 -26.15
C THR A 329 8.08 8.47 -26.65
N ARG A 330 8.48 7.78 -27.71
CA ARG A 330 9.83 7.93 -28.30
C ARG A 330 10.14 9.36 -28.76
N GLU A 331 9.12 10.15 -29.03
CA GLU A 331 9.21 11.56 -29.42
C GLU A 331 9.35 12.50 -28.21
N SER A 332 9.07 12.02 -27.01
CA SER A 332 9.16 12.82 -25.80
C SER A 332 10.61 13.12 -25.41
N LEU A 333 10.91 14.37 -25.08
CA LEU A 333 12.25 14.79 -24.62
C LEU A 333 12.74 13.97 -23.41
N ARG A 334 11.81 13.52 -22.57
CA ARG A 334 12.09 12.72 -21.37
C ARG A 334 11.98 11.21 -21.59
N TYR A 335 11.83 10.72 -22.82
CA TYR A 335 11.83 9.28 -23.11
C TYR A 335 13.06 8.54 -22.56
N PRO A 336 14.28 9.12 -22.54
CA PRO A 336 15.43 8.48 -21.89
C PRO A 336 15.25 8.19 -20.39
N LEU A 337 14.34 8.89 -19.69
CA LEU A 337 13.96 8.55 -18.33
C LEU A 337 13.13 7.24 -18.30
N TRP A 338 12.22 7.04 -19.25
CA TRP A 338 11.51 5.77 -19.37
C TRP A 338 12.47 4.61 -19.66
N GLU A 339 13.41 4.76 -20.60
CA GLU A 339 14.44 3.74 -20.84
C GLU A 339 15.30 3.45 -19.58
N ALA A 340 15.53 4.46 -18.75
CA ALA A 340 16.21 4.27 -17.47
C ALA A 340 15.32 3.48 -16.48
N ILE A 341 14.01 3.73 -16.45
CA ILE A 341 13.05 2.97 -15.65
C ILE A 341 13.05 1.49 -16.05
N GLU A 342 12.97 1.17 -17.34
CA GLU A 342 13.05 -0.22 -17.81
C GLU A 342 14.35 -0.93 -17.38
N ARG A 343 15.49 -0.25 -17.50
CA ARG A 343 16.79 -0.79 -17.07
C ARG A 343 16.90 -0.94 -15.55
N ARG A 344 16.32 -0.02 -14.80
CA ARG A 344 16.31 -0.08 -13.33
C ARG A 344 15.26 -1.05 -12.80
N SER A 345 14.24 -1.37 -13.58
CA SER A 345 13.31 -2.45 -13.25
C SER A 345 13.98 -3.80 -13.36
N PHE A 346 14.56 -4.13 -14.51
CA PHE A 346 15.33 -5.36 -14.72
C PHE A 346 16.67 -5.06 -15.43
N PRO A 347 17.80 -5.53 -14.88
CA PRO A 347 17.98 -6.32 -13.64
C PRO A 347 18.18 -5.49 -12.37
N GLY A 348 17.88 -4.21 -12.40
CA GLY A 348 18.18 -3.28 -11.28
C GLY A 348 17.31 -3.49 -10.04
N GLY A 349 16.01 -3.71 -10.20
CA GLY A 349 15.04 -3.85 -9.13
C GLY A 349 14.64 -5.29 -8.84
N VAL A 350 14.54 -6.09 -9.88
CA VAL A 350 14.17 -7.52 -9.79
C VAL A 350 15.05 -8.39 -10.66
N SER A 351 15.13 -9.67 -10.33
CA SER A 351 15.53 -10.73 -11.23
C SER A 351 14.31 -11.49 -11.72
N ASN A 352 13.93 -12.60 -11.09
CA ASN A 352 12.66 -13.27 -11.40
C ASN A 352 11.49 -12.54 -10.71
N HIS A 353 10.46 -12.18 -11.47
CA HIS A 353 9.42 -11.25 -11.04
C HIS A 353 8.09 -11.90 -10.63
N HIS A 354 8.13 -13.09 -10.01
CA HIS A 354 6.98 -13.78 -9.42
C HIS A 354 5.81 -14.00 -10.40
N LEU A 355 5.98 -14.91 -11.35
CA LEU A 355 5.08 -15.09 -12.49
C LEU A 355 3.66 -15.51 -12.09
N GLY A 356 3.46 -16.24 -10.99
CA GLY A 356 2.13 -16.55 -10.49
C GLY A 356 1.32 -15.30 -10.13
N THR A 357 1.93 -14.33 -9.42
CA THR A 357 1.24 -13.09 -9.11
C THR A 357 1.06 -12.18 -10.34
N LEU A 358 1.94 -12.29 -11.34
CA LEU A 358 1.78 -11.60 -12.62
C LEU A 358 0.53 -12.10 -13.36
N LEU A 359 0.37 -13.43 -13.42
CA LEU A 359 -0.78 -14.08 -14.05
C LEU A 359 -2.09 -13.69 -13.35
N GLY A 360 -2.10 -13.68 -12.02
CA GLY A 360 -3.22 -13.18 -11.24
C GLY A 360 -3.51 -11.70 -11.48
N LEU A 361 -2.47 -10.86 -11.66
CA LEU A 361 -2.66 -9.44 -11.95
C LEU A 361 -3.34 -9.22 -13.30
N LEU A 362 -3.00 -9.98 -14.34
CA LEU A 362 -3.69 -9.88 -15.63
C LEU A 362 -5.19 -10.14 -15.48
N MET A 363 -5.57 -11.20 -14.76
CA MET A 363 -6.99 -11.47 -14.49
C MET A 363 -7.66 -10.33 -13.74
N ALA A 364 -7.00 -9.80 -12.72
CA ALA A 364 -7.54 -8.67 -11.96
C ALA A 364 -7.67 -7.41 -12.83
N THR A 365 -6.77 -7.21 -13.81
CA THR A 365 -6.85 -6.09 -14.73
C THR A 365 -8.02 -6.23 -15.71
N TYR A 366 -8.31 -7.44 -16.18
CA TYR A 366 -9.53 -7.72 -16.95
C TYR A 366 -10.78 -7.39 -16.13
N GLU A 367 -10.86 -7.85 -14.87
CA GLU A 367 -11.97 -7.54 -13.98
C GLU A 367 -12.08 -6.02 -13.73
N MET A 368 -10.96 -5.34 -13.50
CA MET A 368 -10.93 -3.91 -13.26
C MET A 368 -11.42 -3.14 -14.49
N ASN A 369 -10.97 -3.47 -15.69
CA ASN A 369 -11.43 -2.84 -16.93
C ASN A 369 -12.93 -3.07 -17.18
N ALA A 370 -13.43 -4.28 -16.87
CA ALA A 370 -14.83 -4.62 -17.05
C ALA A 370 -15.76 -3.90 -16.05
N PHE A 371 -15.34 -3.74 -14.79
CA PHE A 371 -16.19 -3.27 -13.69
C PHE A 371 -15.82 -1.89 -13.13
N LYS A 372 -14.80 -1.24 -13.68
CA LYS A 372 -14.22 0.04 -13.23
C LYS A 372 -15.27 1.07 -12.83
N VAL A 373 -16.21 1.35 -13.69
CA VAL A 373 -17.18 2.44 -13.53
C VAL A 373 -18.10 2.21 -12.33
N ASP A 374 -18.69 1.03 -12.24
CA ASP A 374 -19.64 0.71 -11.18
C ASP A 374 -18.94 0.51 -9.84
N TYR A 375 -17.76 -0.11 -9.84
CA TYR A 375 -16.95 -0.29 -8.65
C TYR A 375 -16.52 1.06 -8.05
N GLN A 376 -15.93 1.94 -8.85
CA GLN A 376 -15.43 3.23 -8.37
C GLN A 376 -16.56 4.10 -7.84
N ARG A 377 -17.69 4.17 -8.58
CA ARG A 377 -18.88 4.92 -8.16
C ARG A 377 -19.37 4.45 -6.79
N GLN A 378 -19.51 3.13 -6.61
CA GLN A 378 -20.04 2.57 -5.38
C GLN A 378 -19.06 2.73 -4.21
N VAL A 379 -17.75 2.58 -4.43
CA VAL A 379 -16.73 2.79 -3.40
C VAL A 379 -16.80 4.22 -2.85
N ILE A 380 -16.85 5.22 -3.73
CA ILE A 380 -16.90 6.62 -3.32
C ILE A 380 -18.23 6.93 -2.62
N ALA A 381 -19.36 6.42 -3.13
CA ALA A 381 -20.67 6.60 -2.50
C ALA A 381 -20.70 5.99 -1.08
N ASN A 382 -20.18 4.78 -0.93
CA ASN A 382 -20.09 4.10 0.36
C ASN A 382 -19.19 4.84 1.36
N ALA A 383 -18.04 5.36 0.93
CA ALA A 383 -17.12 6.11 1.79
C ALA A 383 -17.79 7.39 2.32
N LYS A 384 -18.46 8.13 1.45
CA LYS A 384 -19.22 9.34 1.82
C LYS A 384 -20.36 9.04 2.80
N ALA A 385 -21.14 8.00 2.51
CA ALA A 385 -22.24 7.58 3.37
C ALA A 385 -21.75 7.11 4.74
N PHE A 386 -20.66 6.35 4.77
CA PHE A 386 -20.04 5.87 6.02
C PHE A 386 -19.52 7.02 6.88
N ALA A 387 -18.81 7.98 6.28
CA ALA A 387 -18.32 9.17 6.97
C ALA A 387 -19.47 9.99 7.57
N ALA A 388 -20.54 10.22 6.79
CA ALA A 388 -21.73 10.93 7.24
C ALA A 388 -22.46 10.18 8.39
N ALA A 389 -22.55 8.86 8.29
CA ALA A 389 -23.16 8.01 9.33
C ALA A 389 -22.39 8.06 10.65
N LEU A 390 -21.06 7.93 10.59
CA LEU A 390 -20.18 8.06 11.76
C LEU A 390 -20.31 9.44 12.42
N LYS A 391 -20.37 10.49 11.60
CA LYS A 391 -20.62 11.85 12.11
C LYS A 391 -21.99 12.00 12.75
N ALA A 392 -23.04 11.42 12.17
CA ALA A 392 -24.40 11.44 12.73
C ALA A 392 -24.49 10.70 14.07
N CYS A 393 -23.68 9.65 14.26
CA CYS A 393 -23.53 8.98 15.58
C CYS A 393 -22.78 9.83 16.62
N GLY A 394 -22.28 11.03 16.26
CA GLY A 394 -21.56 11.93 17.17
C GLY A 394 -20.06 11.68 17.24
N MET A 395 -19.49 10.88 16.35
CA MET A 395 -18.04 10.66 16.27
C MET A 395 -17.34 11.80 15.49
N THR A 396 -16.06 12.01 15.77
CA THR A 396 -15.27 13.06 15.10
C THR A 396 -14.64 12.48 13.84
N VAL A 397 -15.23 12.81 12.68
CA VAL A 397 -14.76 12.41 11.36
C VAL A 397 -13.85 13.50 10.79
N ALA A 398 -12.69 13.11 10.29
CA ALA A 398 -11.77 14.00 9.59
C ALA A 398 -12.28 14.34 8.20
N GLY A 399 -11.92 15.53 7.71
CA GLY A 399 -12.25 15.99 6.36
C GLY A 399 -13.38 17.01 6.32
N ASN A 400 -13.57 17.60 5.14
CA ASN A 400 -14.49 18.71 4.90
C ASN A 400 -15.95 18.19 4.72
N PRO A 401 -16.91 18.61 5.57
CA PRO A 401 -18.32 18.22 5.42
C PRO A 401 -18.94 18.62 4.07
N ALA A 402 -18.45 19.67 3.43
CA ALA A 402 -19.00 20.15 2.15
C ALA A 402 -18.83 19.12 1.01
N VAL A 403 -17.83 18.24 1.10
CA VAL A 403 -17.62 17.13 0.15
C VAL A 403 -17.94 15.76 0.78
N SER A 404 -18.71 15.76 1.87
CA SER A 404 -19.04 14.55 2.66
C SER A 404 -17.79 13.85 3.21
N PHE A 405 -16.82 14.63 3.68
CA PHE A 405 -15.57 14.25 4.34
C PHE A 405 -14.50 13.58 3.48
N THR A 406 -14.86 13.00 2.34
CA THR A 406 -13.91 12.27 1.49
C THR A 406 -14.32 12.27 0.02
N GLU A 407 -13.35 12.22 -0.88
CA GLU A 407 -13.51 11.96 -2.31
C GLU A 407 -12.91 10.61 -2.72
N THR A 408 -12.42 9.83 -1.74
CA THR A 408 -11.75 8.53 -1.96
C THR A 408 -12.51 7.38 -1.29
N HIS A 409 -11.85 6.25 -1.12
CA HIS A 409 -12.35 5.09 -0.36
C HIS A 409 -12.12 5.21 1.15
N GLN A 410 -11.36 6.21 1.61
CA GLN A 410 -10.94 6.31 3.00
C GLN A 410 -11.88 7.16 3.85
N VAL A 411 -12.03 6.73 5.09
CA VAL A 411 -12.69 7.46 6.17
C VAL A 411 -11.78 7.44 7.38
N ILE A 412 -11.56 8.59 8.00
CA ILE A 412 -10.67 8.75 9.15
C ILE A 412 -11.45 9.25 10.35
N LEU A 413 -11.32 8.56 11.47
CA LEU A 413 -11.89 8.97 12.76
C LEU A 413 -10.78 9.48 13.68
N TRP A 414 -10.99 10.61 14.30
CA TRP A 414 -10.20 11.07 15.44
C TRP A 414 -10.83 10.54 16.73
N ILE A 415 -10.05 9.76 17.47
CA ILE A 415 -10.52 9.04 18.67
C ILE A 415 -9.83 9.46 19.96
N GLY A 416 -8.95 10.46 19.86
CA GLY A 416 -8.17 11.00 20.96
C GLY A 416 -6.73 10.48 21.01
N TYR A 417 -5.87 11.33 21.55
CA TYR A 417 -4.42 11.10 21.65
C TYR A 417 -4.11 9.71 22.25
N ALA A 418 -3.26 8.95 21.56
CA ALA A 418 -2.79 7.61 21.94
C ALA A 418 -3.88 6.52 22.09
N GLN A 419 -5.14 6.78 21.71
CA GLN A 419 -6.24 5.81 21.84
C GLN A 419 -6.30 4.79 20.70
N GLY A 420 -5.59 5.01 19.61
CA GLY A 420 -5.62 4.17 18.40
C GLY A 420 -5.41 2.68 18.67
N PRO A 421 -4.33 2.27 19.36
CA PRO A 421 -4.07 0.85 19.62
C PRO A 421 -5.15 0.16 20.43
N GLU A 422 -5.68 0.80 21.47
CA GLU A 422 -6.72 0.21 22.31
C GLU A 422 -8.06 0.09 21.58
N ILE A 423 -8.47 1.15 20.89
CA ILE A 423 -9.73 1.15 20.13
C ILE A 423 -9.67 0.13 18.99
N SER A 424 -8.54 0.02 18.29
CA SER A 424 -8.36 -0.99 17.23
C SER A 424 -8.50 -2.41 17.76
N ARG A 425 -7.91 -2.73 18.94
CA ARG A 425 -8.07 -4.04 19.57
C ARG A 425 -9.52 -4.32 19.98
N ARG A 426 -10.23 -3.30 20.49
CA ARG A 426 -11.64 -3.46 20.86
C ARG A 426 -12.50 -3.75 19.63
N LEU A 427 -12.25 -3.06 18.53
CA LEU A 427 -12.92 -3.31 17.25
C LEU A 427 -12.59 -4.72 16.71
N GLU A 428 -11.32 -5.13 16.73
CA GLU A 428 -10.89 -6.48 16.32
C GLU A 428 -11.58 -7.59 17.13
N ARG A 429 -11.68 -7.44 18.46
CA ARG A 429 -12.42 -8.38 19.32
C ARG A 429 -13.91 -8.45 18.99
N ASN A 430 -14.42 -7.47 18.25
CA ASN A 430 -15.77 -7.42 17.73
C ASN A 430 -15.84 -7.70 16.22
N ASN A 431 -14.82 -8.35 15.64
CA ASN A 431 -14.73 -8.71 14.22
C ASN A 431 -14.80 -7.52 13.26
N ILE A 432 -14.43 -6.31 13.71
CA ILE A 432 -14.27 -5.12 12.87
C ILE A 432 -12.78 -4.82 12.77
N ILE A 433 -12.22 -5.04 11.59
CA ILE A 433 -10.78 -4.94 11.38
C ILE A 433 -10.43 -3.59 10.79
N VAL A 434 -9.64 -2.82 11.52
CA VAL A 434 -9.21 -1.47 11.19
C VAL A 434 -7.71 -1.30 11.37
N ASN A 435 -7.17 -0.15 10.95
CA ASN A 435 -5.80 0.19 11.28
C ASN A 435 -5.76 1.59 11.94
N PHE A 436 -4.97 1.71 12.99
CA PHE A 436 -4.73 3.00 13.64
C PHE A 436 -3.58 3.75 12.97
N GLN A 437 -3.61 5.08 13.05
CA GLN A 437 -2.60 5.99 12.52
C GLN A 437 -2.44 7.18 13.46
N ALA A 438 -1.30 7.85 13.39
CA ALA A 438 -1.16 9.16 13.97
C ALA A 438 -2.10 10.15 13.24
N ALA A 439 -2.81 10.99 13.99
CA ALA A 439 -3.49 12.13 13.41
C ALA A 439 -2.44 13.20 12.97
N PRO A 440 -2.77 14.10 12.03
CA PRO A 440 -1.92 15.24 11.74
C PRO A 440 -1.57 16.01 13.03
N ASP A 441 -0.31 16.43 13.13
CA ASP A 441 0.26 17.13 14.28
C ASP A 441 0.49 16.30 15.56
N GLU A 442 0.23 14.99 15.53
CA GLU A 442 0.67 14.07 16.58
C GLU A 442 2.13 13.61 16.40
N GLU A 443 2.76 13.17 17.49
CA GLU A 443 4.19 12.79 17.55
C GLU A 443 4.51 11.44 16.87
N GLY A 444 3.76 11.07 15.83
CA GLY A 444 3.92 9.83 15.09
C GLY A 444 3.14 8.65 15.71
N PHE A 445 3.54 7.42 15.37
CA PHE A 445 2.78 6.20 15.74
C PHE A 445 2.67 5.95 17.25
N THR A 446 3.50 6.56 18.07
CA THR A 446 3.44 6.49 19.53
C THR A 446 2.19 7.12 20.12
N ALA A 447 1.68 8.13 19.44
CA ALA A 447 0.56 8.93 19.90
C ALA A 447 -0.68 8.74 18.99
N ALA A 448 -0.76 7.61 18.27
CA ALA A 448 -1.79 7.35 17.28
C ALA A 448 -3.21 7.58 17.82
N GLY A 449 -3.78 8.73 17.46
CA GLY A 449 -5.11 9.18 17.87
C GLY A 449 -6.17 9.09 16.78
N ALA A 450 -5.86 8.42 15.65
CA ALA A 450 -6.79 8.23 14.56
C ALA A 450 -6.99 6.74 14.20
N ILE A 451 -8.18 6.41 13.73
CA ILE A 451 -8.51 5.17 13.03
C ILE A 451 -8.69 5.48 11.55
N ARG A 452 -7.87 4.85 10.72
CA ARG A 452 -7.97 4.95 9.26
C ARG A 452 -8.72 3.74 8.73
N MET A 453 -9.77 3.97 7.96
CA MET A 453 -10.65 2.96 7.40
C MET A 453 -10.78 3.11 5.89
N GLY A 454 -11.13 2.02 5.22
CA GLY A 454 -11.45 1.98 3.79
C GLY A 454 -12.63 1.07 3.53
N VAL A 455 -13.49 1.47 2.60
CA VAL A 455 -14.74 0.74 2.29
C VAL A 455 -14.61 -0.21 1.09
N ALA A 456 -13.46 -0.22 0.42
CA ALA A 456 -13.28 -0.87 -0.88
C ALA A 456 -13.56 -2.38 -0.83
N GLU A 457 -13.05 -3.11 0.17
CA GLU A 457 -13.26 -4.55 0.27
C GLU A 457 -14.74 -4.89 0.53
N MET A 458 -15.37 -4.21 1.49
CA MET A 458 -16.77 -4.49 1.79
C MET A 458 -17.73 -4.06 0.67
N THR A 459 -17.35 -3.05 -0.12
CA THR A 459 -18.06 -2.72 -1.38
C THR A 459 -17.99 -3.89 -2.36
N ARG A 460 -16.85 -4.56 -2.49
CA ARG A 460 -16.73 -5.76 -3.34
C ARG A 460 -17.53 -6.95 -2.82
N PHE A 461 -17.80 -7.02 -1.54
CA PHE A 461 -18.72 -8.01 -0.97
C PHE A 461 -20.19 -7.55 -1.00
N GLY A 462 -20.50 -6.42 -1.64
CA GLY A 462 -21.86 -5.99 -1.93
C GLY A 462 -22.50 -5.05 -0.92
N MET A 463 -21.77 -4.61 0.12
CA MET A 463 -22.26 -3.57 1.03
C MET A 463 -22.52 -2.26 0.28
N LYS A 464 -23.61 -1.60 0.64
CA LYS A 464 -24.02 -0.30 0.10
C LYS A 464 -24.21 0.70 1.24
N GLU A 465 -24.61 1.92 0.90
CA GLU A 465 -24.70 3.08 1.79
C GLU A 465 -25.49 2.78 3.08
N ALA A 466 -26.63 2.11 2.98
CA ALA A 466 -27.47 1.76 4.14
C ALA A 466 -26.80 0.74 5.08
N ASP A 467 -25.96 -0.15 4.53
CA ASP A 467 -25.24 -1.15 5.32
C ASP A 467 -24.10 -0.51 6.12
N PHE A 468 -23.46 0.52 5.54
CA PHE A 468 -22.46 1.32 6.24
C PHE A 468 -23.06 2.19 7.35
N GLN A 469 -24.35 2.58 7.26
CA GLN A 469 -25.06 3.20 8.38
C GLN A 469 -25.17 2.22 9.56
N VAL A 470 -25.60 0.98 9.32
CA VAL A 470 -25.65 -0.06 10.35
C VAL A 470 -24.28 -0.31 10.97
N LEU A 471 -23.23 -0.37 10.15
CA LEU A 471 -21.85 -0.55 10.62
C LEU A 471 -21.39 0.62 11.50
N ALA A 472 -21.78 1.86 11.18
CA ALA A 472 -21.45 3.03 11.99
C ALA A 472 -22.08 2.94 13.39
N ASP A 473 -23.32 2.48 13.50
CA ASP A 473 -24.00 2.27 14.79
C ASP A 473 -23.29 1.19 15.63
N LEU A 474 -22.88 0.08 15.01
CA LEU A 474 -22.11 -0.98 15.68
C LEU A 474 -20.75 -0.47 16.16
N MET A 475 -20.04 0.29 15.34
CA MET A 475 -18.76 0.90 15.72
C MET A 475 -18.93 1.89 16.87
N TYR A 476 -19.97 2.70 16.86
CA TYR A 476 -20.29 3.60 17.96
C TYR A 476 -20.53 2.83 19.27
N ALA A 477 -21.26 1.72 19.22
CA ALA A 477 -21.48 0.86 20.39
C ALA A 477 -20.16 0.32 20.97
N VAL A 478 -19.21 -0.09 20.12
CA VAL A 478 -17.88 -0.56 20.56
C VAL A 478 -17.01 0.57 21.07
N ILE A 479 -16.89 1.66 20.31
CA ILE A 479 -15.95 2.74 20.59
C ILE A 479 -16.39 3.57 21.79
N VAL A 480 -17.65 4.00 21.80
CA VAL A 480 -18.16 4.97 22.78
C VAL A 480 -18.81 4.28 23.97
N ARG A 481 -19.64 3.27 23.72
CA ARG A 481 -20.38 2.58 24.78
C ARG A 481 -19.63 1.37 25.38
N ASN A 482 -18.50 0.97 24.79
CA ASN A 482 -17.72 -0.22 25.18
C ASN A 482 -18.57 -1.50 25.24
N GLN A 483 -19.49 -1.67 24.30
CA GLN A 483 -20.40 -2.81 24.20
C GLN A 483 -19.83 -3.86 23.24
N SER A 484 -20.09 -5.13 23.53
CA SER A 484 -19.79 -6.22 22.59
C SER A 484 -20.90 -6.33 21.55
N VAL A 485 -20.51 -6.41 20.28
CA VAL A 485 -21.41 -6.51 19.11
C VAL A 485 -21.02 -7.65 18.17
N VAL A 486 -20.25 -8.63 18.64
CA VAL A 486 -19.72 -9.75 17.81
C VAL A 486 -20.83 -10.42 17.03
N SER A 487 -21.96 -10.77 17.69
CA SER A 487 -23.09 -11.44 17.04
C SER A 487 -23.71 -10.61 15.92
N ASP A 488 -23.81 -9.29 16.14
CA ASP A 488 -24.43 -8.38 15.18
C ASP A 488 -23.52 -8.14 13.97
N VAL A 489 -22.20 -8.03 14.21
CA VAL A 489 -21.19 -7.94 13.15
C VAL A 489 -21.17 -9.21 12.29
N VAL A 490 -21.19 -10.39 12.91
CA VAL A 490 -21.26 -11.67 12.20
C VAL A 490 -22.57 -11.78 11.41
N ALA A 491 -23.69 -11.36 12.00
CA ALA A 491 -25.00 -11.36 11.32
C ALA A 491 -25.02 -10.39 10.12
N LEU A 492 -24.41 -9.22 10.27
CA LEU A 492 -24.25 -8.26 9.16
C LEU A 492 -23.36 -8.87 8.07
N ARG A 493 -22.19 -9.40 8.43
CA ARG A 493 -21.23 -9.99 7.47
C ARG A 493 -21.79 -11.19 6.69
N LYS A 494 -22.63 -12.00 7.32
CA LYS A 494 -23.30 -13.15 6.67
C LYS A 494 -24.17 -12.77 5.47
N LYS A 495 -24.65 -11.54 5.37
CA LYS A 495 -25.43 -11.03 4.23
C LYS A 495 -24.55 -10.77 3.00
N PHE A 496 -23.24 -10.63 3.19
CA PHE A 496 -22.28 -10.18 2.19
C PHE A 496 -21.16 -11.19 1.99
N GLN A 497 -21.48 -12.40 1.54
CA GLN A 497 -20.53 -13.50 1.32
C GLN A 497 -20.08 -13.62 -0.13
N GLU A 498 -20.86 -13.12 -1.07
CA GLU A 498 -20.56 -13.17 -2.50
C GLU A 498 -19.73 -11.97 -2.92
N MET A 499 -18.72 -12.22 -3.76
CA MET A 499 -17.89 -11.16 -4.29
C MET A 499 -18.47 -10.62 -5.59
N HIS A 500 -18.59 -9.29 -5.64
CA HIS A 500 -19.01 -8.54 -6.82
C HIS A 500 -17.79 -7.97 -7.56
N TYR A 501 -18.03 -7.39 -8.74
CA TYR A 501 -17.00 -6.78 -9.58
C TYR A 501 -15.89 -7.78 -9.95
N CYS A 502 -16.25 -9.02 -10.18
CA CYS A 502 -15.39 -10.09 -10.64
C CYS A 502 -16.14 -11.01 -11.60
N PHE A 503 -15.40 -11.72 -12.42
CA PHE A 503 -16.02 -12.72 -13.30
C PHE A 503 -16.53 -13.90 -12.49
N SER A 504 -17.76 -14.29 -12.75
CA SER A 504 -18.42 -15.43 -12.12
C SER A 504 -19.34 -16.11 -13.13
N GLY A 505 -19.66 -17.37 -12.93
CA GLY A 505 -20.55 -18.12 -13.82
C GLY A 505 -20.31 -19.62 -13.74
N GLN A 506 -21.23 -20.40 -14.30
CA GLN A 506 -21.14 -21.85 -14.24
C GLN A 506 -19.95 -22.39 -15.05
N GLU A 507 -19.64 -21.79 -16.19
CA GLU A 507 -18.49 -22.14 -17.02
C GLU A 507 -17.16 -21.96 -16.26
N ILE A 508 -17.03 -20.86 -15.53
CA ILE A 508 -15.86 -20.58 -14.68
C ILE A 508 -15.78 -21.59 -13.54
N LYS A 509 -16.90 -21.93 -12.89
CA LYS A 509 -16.94 -22.95 -11.82
C LYS A 509 -16.46 -24.31 -12.31
N LEU A 510 -16.78 -24.69 -13.54
CA LEU A 510 -16.27 -25.94 -14.13
C LEU A 510 -14.75 -25.92 -14.29
N LYS A 511 -14.16 -24.80 -14.65
CA LYS A 511 -12.70 -24.62 -14.75
C LYS A 511 -11.97 -24.79 -13.43
N PHE A 512 -12.58 -24.42 -12.29
CA PHE A 512 -11.99 -24.69 -10.97
C PHE A 512 -11.73 -26.19 -10.75
N HIS A 513 -12.67 -27.05 -11.12
CA HIS A 513 -12.49 -28.50 -10.97
C HIS A 513 -11.37 -29.05 -11.88
N GLU A 514 -11.22 -28.48 -13.08
CA GLU A 514 -10.13 -28.84 -13.99
C GLU A 514 -8.77 -28.47 -13.40
N VAL A 515 -8.64 -27.25 -12.87
CA VAL A 515 -7.40 -26.78 -12.24
C VAL A 515 -7.02 -27.63 -11.03
N PHE A 516 -7.96 -27.96 -10.13
CA PHE A 516 -7.66 -28.81 -8.97
C PHE A 516 -7.20 -30.21 -9.33
N ARG A 517 -7.41 -30.70 -10.57
CA ARG A 517 -6.87 -31.96 -11.05
C ARG A 517 -5.45 -31.83 -11.61
N THR A 518 -4.99 -30.60 -11.88
CA THR A 518 -3.67 -30.34 -12.45
C THR A 518 -2.65 -29.90 -11.41
N ILE A 519 -3.08 -29.58 -10.22
CA ILE A 519 -2.26 -29.27 -9.03
C ILE A 519 -2.21 -30.53 -8.16
#